data_8644f98a79613ef2d2ba46c43b0516dc
#
_entry.id   8644f98a79613ef2d2ba46c43b0516dc
#
_cell.length_a   1.000
_cell.length_b   1.000
_cell.length_c   1.000
_cell.angle_alpha   90.00
_cell.angle_beta   90.00
_cell.angle_gamma   90.00
#
_symmetry.space_group_name_H-M   'P 1'
#
loop_
_entity.id
_entity.type
_entity.pdbx_description
1 polymer ?
#
loop_
_entity_poly.entity_id
_entity_poly.type
_entity_poly.pdbx_seq_one_letter_code
_entity_poly.pdbx_strand_id
1 'polypeptide(L)'
;MLFFDTFGTVVSWRTCVAEELNAAALDAVNHAHKDLPADLRDRAAAMTWDDWLAFVADWRQTYNGFTRSFDPSNEFVSVDQHHYNALQDLLRQRGLDGLFTDDKLWELAFAWHRLNPWPDSVQGLELLNRLFDTSTLSNGNVSLLQDLQRLGSLPFKHLVSAENFGAYKPSPLVYNGAAKKFGLEPSQCALVAAHLHDLKAAKSCGFQTIYVDREQEEEMSKEQAAMAKAEGWVDMWVDLESDGFREVARRFGI
;
A
#
# COMPACT_ATOMS: atom_id res chain seq x y z
N MET A 1 12.66 12.72 12.23
CA MET A 1 11.32 12.45 11.70
C MET A 1 11.24 11.03 11.16
N LEU A 2 10.15 10.32 11.41
CA LEU A 2 9.92 8.99 10.82
C LEU A 2 8.83 9.10 9.75
N PHE A 3 9.17 8.70 8.53
CA PHE A 3 8.23 8.51 7.43
C PHE A 3 7.89 7.03 7.31
N PHE A 4 6.66 6.74 6.93
CA PHE A 4 6.15 5.38 6.79
C PHE A 4 5.61 5.16 5.39
N ASP A 5 6.10 4.15 4.68
CA ASP A 5 5.33 3.54 3.61
C ASP A 5 4.01 3.00 4.18
N THR A 6 2.97 2.91 3.36
CA THR A 6 1.61 2.64 3.87
C THR A 6 1.13 1.24 3.52
N PHE A 7 1.04 0.93 2.22
CA PHE A 7 0.46 -0.34 1.75
C PHE A 7 1.40 -1.50 2.03
N GLY A 8 0.91 -2.50 2.76
CA GLY A 8 1.71 -3.63 3.20
C GLY A 8 2.61 -3.34 4.40
N THR A 9 2.97 -2.07 4.66
CA THR A 9 3.81 -1.64 5.78
C THR A 9 2.98 -1.32 7.02
N VAL A 10 2.02 -0.42 6.90
CA VAL A 10 1.13 0.04 7.98
C VAL A 10 -0.19 -0.70 7.95
N VAL A 11 -0.71 -0.98 6.76
CA VAL A 11 -2.01 -1.63 6.53
C VAL A 11 -1.86 -2.90 5.70
N SER A 12 -2.68 -3.90 6.02
CA SER A 12 -2.81 -5.14 5.23
C SER A 12 -3.86 -4.94 4.15
N TRP A 13 -3.54 -5.31 2.91
CA TRP A 13 -4.42 -5.08 1.76
C TRP A 13 -5.00 -6.38 1.19
N ARG A 14 -4.25 -7.47 1.21
CA ARG A 14 -4.50 -8.69 0.46
C ARG A 14 -5.88 -9.30 0.73
N THR A 15 -6.17 -9.57 1.99
CA THR A 15 -7.44 -10.16 2.41
C THR A 15 -8.58 -9.14 2.39
N CYS A 16 -8.33 -7.89 2.83
CA CYS A 16 -9.37 -6.85 2.86
C CYS A 16 -9.98 -6.60 1.48
N VAL A 17 -9.13 -6.43 0.46
CA VAL A 17 -9.61 -6.17 -0.90
C VAL A 17 -10.28 -7.41 -1.51
N ALA A 18 -9.74 -8.62 -1.24
CA ALA A 18 -10.34 -9.86 -1.71
C ALA A 18 -11.73 -10.11 -1.08
N GLU A 19 -11.90 -9.80 0.19
CA GLU A 19 -13.19 -9.89 0.89
C GLU A 19 -14.25 -8.98 0.24
N GLU A 20 -13.90 -7.73 -0.06
CA GLU A 20 -14.81 -6.78 -0.71
C GLU A 20 -15.19 -7.23 -2.14
N LEU A 21 -14.22 -7.70 -2.94
CA LEU A 21 -14.49 -8.23 -4.27
C LEU A 21 -15.37 -9.47 -4.24
N ASN A 22 -15.06 -10.43 -3.37
CA ASN A 22 -15.83 -11.66 -3.22
C ASN A 22 -17.27 -11.36 -2.75
N ALA A 23 -17.42 -10.49 -1.75
CA ALA A 23 -18.75 -10.09 -1.26
C ALA A 23 -19.59 -9.42 -2.36
N ALA A 24 -18.98 -8.51 -3.13
CA ALA A 24 -19.65 -7.85 -4.24
C ALA A 24 -20.02 -8.83 -5.37
N ALA A 25 -19.15 -9.79 -5.67
CA ALA A 25 -19.45 -10.83 -6.68
C ALA A 25 -20.60 -11.74 -6.23
N LEU A 26 -20.60 -12.18 -4.97
CA LEU A 26 -21.70 -12.96 -4.39
C LEU A 26 -23.02 -12.19 -4.40
N ASP A 27 -22.99 -10.90 -4.08
CA ASP A 27 -24.16 -10.03 -4.16
C ASP A 27 -24.67 -9.93 -5.60
N ALA A 28 -23.77 -9.68 -6.57
CA ALA A 28 -24.10 -9.61 -7.98
C ALA A 28 -24.71 -10.93 -8.50
N VAL A 29 -24.20 -12.08 -8.08
CA VAL A 29 -24.71 -13.40 -8.49
C VAL A 29 -26.10 -13.69 -7.86
N ASN A 30 -26.30 -13.35 -6.58
CA ASN A 30 -27.48 -13.75 -5.81
C ASN A 30 -28.64 -12.75 -5.90
N HIS A 31 -28.32 -11.46 -5.98
CA HIS A 31 -29.31 -10.37 -5.93
C HIS A 31 -29.32 -9.53 -7.22
N ALA A 32 -28.37 -9.80 -8.11
CA ALA A 32 -28.24 -9.00 -9.31
C ALA A 32 -29.49 -9.04 -10.16
N HIS A 33 -29.79 -7.86 -10.61
CA HIS A 33 -30.70 -7.54 -11.68
C HIS A 33 -30.95 -8.72 -12.61
N LYS A 34 -32.21 -8.94 -12.96
CA LYS A 34 -32.70 -10.04 -13.83
C LYS A 34 -31.97 -10.18 -15.18
N ASP A 35 -31.01 -9.28 -15.44
CA ASP A 35 -30.35 -9.11 -16.74
C ASP A 35 -28.88 -9.56 -16.78
N LEU A 36 -28.32 -10.17 -15.68
CA LEU A 36 -26.96 -10.71 -15.75
C LEU A 36 -26.92 -11.95 -16.65
N PRO A 37 -26.10 -11.97 -17.74
CA PRO A 37 -25.97 -13.12 -18.62
C PRO A 37 -25.63 -14.40 -17.82
N ALA A 38 -26.29 -15.52 -18.20
CA ALA A 38 -26.14 -16.78 -17.44
C ALA A 38 -24.67 -17.24 -17.40
N ASP A 39 -23.96 -17.13 -18.50
CA ASP A 39 -22.56 -17.50 -18.60
C ASP A 39 -21.61 -16.62 -17.73
N LEU A 40 -21.95 -15.36 -17.57
CA LEU A 40 -21.21 -14.45 -16.70
C LEU A 40 -21.50 -14.78 -15.23
N ARG A 41 -22.76 -15.07 -14.90
CA ARG A 41 -23.17 -15.51 -13.56
C ARG A 41 -22.45 -16.79 -13.16
N ASP A 42 -22.42 -17.79 -14.07
CA ASP A 42 -21.76 -19.08 -13.81
C ASP A 42 -20.25 -18.90 -13.60
N ARG A 43 -19.59 -18.05 -14.40
CA ARG A 43 -18.16 -17.72 -14.21
C ARG A 43 -17.90 -17.03 -12.87
N ALA A 44 -18.71 -16.04 -12.51
CA ALA A 44 -18.54 -15.33 -11.25
C ALA A 44 -18.81 -16.26 -10.05
N ALA A 45 -19.82 -17.15 -10.15
CA ALA A 45 -20.12 -18.15 -9.12
C ALA A 45 -19.03 -19.23 -8.97
N ALA A 46 -18.26 -19.48 -10.02
CA ALA A 46 -17.17 -20.45 -9.99
C ALA A 46 -15.88 -19.90 -9.39
N MET A 47 -15.76 -18.59 -9.20
CA MET A 47 -14.58 -17.97 -8.58
C MET A 47 -14.44 -18.43 -7.12
N THR A 48 -13.30 -19.03 -6.81
CA THR A 48 -12.94 -19.46 -5.45
C THR A 48 -12.31 -18.31 -4.66
N TRP A 49 -12.12 -18.52 -3.36
CA TRP A 49 -11.37 -17.58 -2.53
C TRP A 49 -9.94 -17.36 -3.04
N ASP A 50 -9.26 -18.42 -3.45
CA ASP A 50 -7.89 -18.36 -3.98
C ASP A 50 -7.84 -17.59 -5.32
N ASP A 51 -8.89 -17.69 -6.16
CA ASP A 51 -9.00 -16.90 -7.38
C ASP A 51 -9.12 -15.40 -7.09
N TRP A 52 -9.87 -15.02 -6.05
CA TRP A 52 -9.95 -13.62 -5.61
C TRP A 52 -8.64 -13.12 -5.02
N LEU A 53 -7.94 -13.92 -4.24
CA LEU A 53 -6.60 -13.57 -3.74
C LEU A 53 -5.60 -13.36 -4.90
N ALA A 54 -5.64 -14.24 -5.91
CA ALA A 54 -4.82 -14.09 -7.11
C ALA A 54 -5.21 -12.84 -7.93
N PHE A 55 -6.52 -12.54 -8.03
CA PHE A 55 -7.02 -11.33 -8.67
C PHE A 55 -6.45 -10.07 -8.00
N VAL A 56 -6.50 -10.01 -6.68
CA VAL A 56 -6.00 -8.86 -5.91
C VAL A 56 -4.49 -8.73 -6.01
N ALA A 57 -3.76 -9.85 -6.05
CA ALA A 57 -2.32 -9.83 -6.30
C ALA A 57 -1.98 -9.25 -7.68
N ASP A 58 -2.70 -9.67 -8.75
CA ASP A 58 -2.56 -9.10 -10.08
C ASP A 58 -2.90 -7.60 -10.09
N TRP A 59 -3.95 -7.19 -9.37
CA TRP A 59 -4.34 -5.80 -9.26
C TRP A 59 -3.24 -4.96 -8.60
N ARG A 60 -2.67 -5.44 -7.51
CA ARG A 60 -1.50 -4.82 -6.86
C ARG A 60 -0.30 -4.73 -7.81
N GLN A 61 -0.09 -5.75 -8.64
CA GLN A 61 1.01 -5.74 -9.62
C GLN A 61 0.84 -4.67 -10.71
N THR A 62 -0.40 -4.39 -11.15
CA THR A 62 -0.64 -3.28 -12.10
C THR A 62 -0.22 -1.93 -11.51
N TYR A 63 -0.46 -1.71 -10.22
CA TYR A 63 -0.04 -0.52 -9.50
C TYR A 63 1.50 -0.38 -9.48
N ASN A 64 2.23 -1.46 -9.25
CA ASN A 64 3.69 -1.45 -9.28
C ASN A 64 4.23 -1.04 -10.66
N GLY A 65 3.64 -1.57 -11.72
CA GLY A 65 3.94 -1.18 -13.10
C GLY A 65 3.66 0.31 -13.35
N PHE A 66 2.49 0.77 -12.94
CA PHE A 66 2.05 2.15 -13.11
C PHE A 66 2.97 3.15 -12.41
N THR A 67 3.27 2.95 -11.12
CA THR A 67 4.08 3.91 -10.36
C THR A 67 5.55 3.94 -10.78
N ARG A 68 6.11 2.79 -11.19
CA ARG A 68 7.49 2.70 -11.67
C ARG A 68 7.70 3.29 -13.08
N SER A 69 6.66 3.25 -13.92
CA SER A 69 6.72 3.78 -15.29
C SER A 69 6.24 5.23 -15.41
N PHE A 70 5.76 5.83 -14.32
CA PHE A 70 5.21 7.18 -14.35
C PHE A 70 6.31 8.20 -14.67
N ASP A 71 6.05 9.01 -15.72
CA ASP A 71 6.90 10.15 -16.09
C ASP A 71 6.29 11.44 -15.51
N PRO A 72 7.00 12.14 -14.59
CA PRO A 72 6.52 13.38 -13.99
C PRO A 72 6.26 14.54 -14.98
N SER A 73 6.68 14.41 -16.24
CA SER A 73 6.35 15.38 -17.30
C SER A 73 4.94 15.21 -17.85
N ASN A 74 4.30 14.06 -17.60
CA ASN A 74 2.92 13.81 -17.99
C ASN A 74 1.93 14.36 -16.96
N GLU A 75 0.65 14.44 -17.36
CA GLU A 75 -0.43 14.73 -16.42
C GLU A 75 -0.48 13.70 -15.30
N PHE A 76 -0.62 14.18 -14.06
CA PHE A 76 -0.65 13.32 -12.89
C PHE A 76 -1.96 12.53 -12.85
N VAL A 77 -1.88 11.22 -12.92
CA VAL A 77 -3.01 10.29 -12.75
C VAL A 77 -3.00 9.79 -11.30
N SER A 78 -4.09 9.96 -10.57
CA SER A 78 -4.18 9.49 -9.19
C SER A 78 -4.16 7.96 -9.08
N VAL A 79 -3.78 7.45 -7.91
CA VAL A 79 -3.84 6.00 -7.63
C VAL A 79 -5.29 5.49 -7.69
N ASP A 80 -6.27 6.28 -7.27
CA ASP A 80 -7.68 5.91 -7.36
C ASP A 80 -8.13 5.71 -8.80
N GLN A 81 -7.76 6.63 -9.70
CA GLN A 81 -8.07 6.48 -11.12
C GLN A 81 -7.38 5.26 -11.72
N HIS A 82 -6.12 5.00 -11.30
CA HIS A 82 -5.42 3.80 -11.74
C HIS A 82 -6.12 2.54 -11.24
N HIS A 83 -6.52 2.49 -9.96
CA HIS A 83 -7.22 1.34 -9.39
C HIS A 83 -8.52 1.05 -10.14
N TYR A 84 -9.31 2.08 -10.44
CA TYR A 84 -10.54 1.93 -11.21
C TYR A 84 -10.27 1.37 -12.62
N ASN A 85 -9.33 1.96 -13.36
CA ASN A 85 -9.00 1.50 -14.71
C ASN A 85 -8.48 0.06 -14.72
N ALA A 86 -7.55 -0.25 -13.79
CA ALA A 86 -6.96 -1.59 -13.67
C ALA A 86 -8.00 -2.65 -13.27
N LEU A 87 -8.96 -2.30 -12.40
CA LEU A 87 -10.06 -3.20 -12.03
C LEU A 87 -10.88 -3.60 -13.25
N GLN A 88 -11.26 -2.63 -14.10
CA GLN A 88 -12.01 -2.92 -15.33
C GLN A 88 -11.22 -3.83 -16.27
N ASP A 89 -9.93 -3.55 -16.47
CA ASP A 89 -9.09 -4.34 -17.35
C ASP A 89 -8.91 -5.78 -16.85
N LEU A 90 -8.71 -5.97 -15.56
CA LEU A 90 -8.58 -7.29 -14.95
C LEU A 90 -9.90 -8.09 -14.99
N LEU A 91 -11.05 -7.45 -14.75
CA LEU A 91 -12.35 -8.11 -14.90
C LEU A 91 -12.56 -8.56 -16.35
N ARG A 92 -12.21 -7.72 -17.33
CA ARG A 92 -12.30 -8.09 -18.75
C ARG A 92 -11.38 -9.27 -19.10
N GLN A 93 -10.13 -9.26 -18.62
CA GLN A 93 -9.17 -10.36 -18.83
C GLN A 93 -9.64 -11.69 -18.24
N ARG A 94 -10.39 -11.64 -17.13
CA ARG A 94 -10.95 -12.81 -16.46
C ARG A 94 -12.34 -13.22 -16.98
N GLY A 95 -12.86 -12.53 -18.02
CA GLY A 95 -14.19 -12.78 -18.57
C GLY A 95 -15.33 -12.41 -17.62
N LEU A 96 -15.08 -11.48 -16.71
CA LEU A 96 -16.04 -10.95 -15.73
C LEU A 96 -16.53 -9.54 -16.10
N ASP A 97 -16.29 -9.09 -17.31
CA ASP A 97 -16.76 -7.80 -17.81
C ASP A 97 -18.30 -7.72 -17.74
N GLY A 98 -18.82 -6.61 -17.22
CA GLY A 98 -20.27 -6.44 -17.01
C GLY A 98 -20.82 -7.07 -15.71
N LEU A 99 -19.98 -7.68 -14.86
CA LEU A 99 -20.43 -8.20 -13.56
C LEU A 99 -20.87 -7.09 -12.61
N PHE A 100 -20.22 -5.93 -12.67
CA PHE A 100 -20.48 -4.77 -11.84
C PHE A 100 -20.91 -3.56 -12.67
N THR A 101 -21.79 -2.75 -12.09
CA THR A 101 -22.10 -1.42 -12.64
C THR A 101 -20.91 -0.47 -12.47
N ASP A 102 -20.91 0.64 -13.19
CA ASP A 102 -19.86 1.65 -13.09
C ASP A 102 -19.73 2.23 -11.67
N ASP A 103 -20.83 2.52 -11.02
CA ASP A 103 -20.86 2.97 -9.62
C ASP A 103 -20.24 1.92 -8.68
N LYS A 104 -20.51 0.63 -8.92
CA LYS A 104 -19.93 -0.47 -8.12
C LYS A 104 -18.44 -0.64 -8.38
N LEU A 105 -17.98 -0.43 -9.61
CA LEU A 105 -16.55 -0.44 -9.95
C LEU A 105 -15.79 0.65 -9.21
N TRP A 106 -16.34 1.86 -9.12
CA TRP A 106 -15.78 2.93 -8.32
C TRP A 106 -15.77 2.58 -6.82
N GLU A 107 -16.88 2.07 -6.29
CA GLU A 107 -16.96 1.62 -4.89
C GLU A 107 -15.88 0.58 -4.58
N LEU A 108 -15.65 -0.38 -5.47
CA LEU A 108 -14.63 -1.41 -5.34
C LEU A 108 -13.21 -0.85 -5.52
N ALA A 109 -13.01 0.11 -6.41
CA ALA A 109 -11.72 0.81 -6.50
C ALA A 109 -11.37 1.53 -5.20
N PHE A 110 -12.37 2.03 -4.46
CA PHE A 110 -12.19 2.60 -3.12
C PHE A 110 -12.03 1.55 -2.00
N ALA A 111 -11.98 0.24 -2.29
CA ALA A 111 -11.61 -0.77 -1.28
C ALA A 111 -10.23 -0.48 -0.68
N TRP A 112 -9.31 0.07 -1.47
CA TRP A 112 -7.98 0.48 -1.03
C TRP A 112 -7.97 1.62 0.01
N HIS A 113 -9.08 2.31 0.22
CA HIS A 113 -9.28 3.31 1.27
C HIS A 113 -9.70 2.69 2.62
N ARG A 114 -10.07 1.40 2.66
CA ARG A 114 -10.69 0.72 3.80
C ARG A 114 -9.86 -0.43 4.36
N LEU A 115 -8.54 -0.35 4.15
CA LEU A 115 -7.62 -1.40 4.60
C LEU A 115 -7.43 -1.39 6.11
N ASN A 116 -7.33 -2.59 6.68
CA ASN A 116 -7.08 -2.75 8.11
C ASN A 116 -5.60 -2.52 8.45
N PRO A 117 -5.30 -1.77 9.52
CA PRO A 117 -3.95 -1.73 10.07
C PRO A 117 -3.46 -3.11 10.49
N TRP A 118 -2.15 -3.34 10.40
CA TRP A 118 -1.55 -4.47 11.09
C TRP A 118 -1.78 -4.35 12.60
N PRO A 119 -1.86 -5.46 13.35
CA PRO A 119 -2.20 -5.46 14.79
C PRO A 119 -1.28 -4.60 15.66
N ASP A 120 -0.07 -4.35 15.23
CA ASP A 120 0.94 -3.55 15.92
C ASP A 120 0.95 -2.07 15.48
N SER A 121 0.31 -1.71 14.36
CA SER A 121 0.47 -0.40 13.71
C SER A 121 -0.01 0.75 14.58
N VAL A 122 -1.23 0.68 15.11
CA VAL A 122 -1.80 1.79 15.91
C VAL A 122 -0.97 2.01 17.16
N GLN A 123 -0.77 0.96 17.97
CA GLN A 123 -0.03 1.07 19.22
C GLN A 123 1.44 1.41 19.00
N GLY A 124 2.07 0.84 17.97
CA GLY A 124 3.45 1.15 17.61
C GLY A 124 3.63 2.62 17.23
N LEU A 125 2.70 3.19 16.44
CA LEU A 125 2.70 4.60 16.10
C LEU A 125 2.47 5.50 17.32
N GLU A 126 1.56 5.13 18.25
CA GLU A 126 1.36 5.86 19.52
C GLU A 126 2.65 5.92 20.34
N LEU A 127 3.37 4.81 20.45
CA LEU A 127 4.65 4.76 21.15
C LEU A 127 5.67 5.66 20.45
N LEU A 128 5.87 5.50 19.15
CA LEU A 128 6.84 6.27 18.36
C LEU A 128 6.54 7.78 18.39
N ASN A 129 5.29 8.17 18.45
CA ASN A 129 4.85 9.57 18.58
C ASN A 129 5.32 10.27 19.85
N ARG A 130 5.77 9.51 20.86
CA ARG A 130 6.32 10.09 22.11
C ARG A 130 7.70 10.71 21.88
N LEU A 131 8.45 10.21 20.89
CA LEU A 131 9.83 10.64 20.63
C LEU A 131 9.99 11.31 19.26
N PHE A 132 9.16 10.93 18.29
CA PHE A 132 9.29 11.37 16.91
C PHE A 132 8.05 12.10 16.41
N ASP A 133 8.23 12.91 15.37
CA ASP A 133 7.16 13.25 14.47
C ASP A 133 7.03 12.14 13.44
N THR A 134 5.80 11.61 13.27
CA THR A 134 5.49 10.55 12.32
C THR A 134 4.64 11.08 11.18
N SER A 135 4.93 10.60 9.98
CA SER A 135 4.20 10.93 8.76
C SER A 135 4.08 9.73 7.84
N THR A 136 3.01 9.64 7.08
CA THR A 136 3.03 8.79 5.89
C THR A 136 4.05 9.34 4.88
N LEU A 137 4.60 8.47 4.02
CA LEU A 137 5.25 8.80 2.76
C LEU A 137 4.84 7.74 1.74
N SER A 138 3.72 7.95 1.12
CA SER A 138 3.00 6.95 0.35
C SER A 138 2.72 7.43 -1.07
N ASN A 139 2.63 6.47 -1.99
CA ASN A 139 2.15 6.73 -3.35
C ASN A 139 0.62 6.88 -3.41
N GLY A 140 -0.12 6.47 -2.37
CA GLY A 140 -1.56 6.71 -2.26
C GLY A 140 -1.86 8.21 -2.25
N ASN A 141 -2.96 8.63 -2.91
CA ASN A 141 -3.37 10.02 -2.92
C ASN A 141 -3.81 10.51 -1.53
N VAL A 142 -3.85 11.81 -1.35
CA VAL A 142 -4.11 12.43 -0.04
C VAL A 142 -5.43 11.97 0.56
N SER A 143 -6.52 11.91 -0.23
CA SER A 143 -7.84 11.46 0.22
C SER A 143 -7.82 10.01 0.72
N LEU A 144 -7.12 9.12 0.02
CA LEU A 144 -6.93 7.73 0.41
C LEU A 144 -6.22 7.64 1.77
N LEU A 145 -5.14 8.39 1.97
CA LEU A 145 -4.41 8.38 3.24
C LEU A 145 -5.23 8.95 4.39
N GLN A 146 -6.07 9.96 4.15
CA GLN A 146 -7.00 10.51 5.12
C GLN A 146 -8.04 9.47 5.55
N ASP A 147 -8.59 8.70 4.60
CA ASP A 147 -9.54 7.65 4.89
C ASP A 147 -8.89 6.51 5.68
N LEU A 148 -7.71 6.04 5.29
CA LEU A 148 -6.97 5.03 6.06
C LEU A 148 -6.65 5.51 7.48
N GLN A 149 -6.22 6.76 7.65
CA GLN A 149 -5.99 7.34 8.98
C GLN A 149 -7.25 7.32 9.82
N ARG A 150 -8.36 7.79 9.26
CA ARG A 150 -9.65 7.90 9.95
C ARG A 150 -10.23 6.54 10.30
N LEU A 151 -10.31 5.61 9.32
CA LEU A 151 -10.94 4.30 9.48
C LEU A 151 -10.07 3.36 10.33
N GLY A 152 -8.74 3.39 10.12
CA GLY A 152 -7.78 2.59 10.87
C GLY A 152 -7.36 3.19 12.20
N SER A 153 -7.89 4.36 12.59
CA SER A 153 -7.47 5.09 13.81
C SER A 153 -5.95 5.25 13.91
N LEU A 154 -5.29 5.48 12.77
CA LEU A 154 -3.84 5.60 12.70
C LEU A 154 -3.39 6.97 13.23
N PRO A 155 -2.59 7.04 14.30
CA PRO A 155 -2.28 8.29 14.99
C PRO A 155 -1.10 9.03 14.33
N PHE A 156 -1.03 9.10 13.00
CA PHE A 156 -0.02 9.89 12.32
C PHE A 156 -0.18 11.38 12.64
N LYS A 157 0.92 12.05 12.93
CA LYS A 157 0.92 13.51 13.14
C LYS A 157 0.78 14.26 11.81
N HIS A 158 1.27 13.66 10.72
CA HIS A 158 1.25 14.27 9.40
C HIS A 158 0.90 13.22 8.33
N LEU A 159 0.31 13.68 7.23
CA LEU A 159 0.10 12.88 6.03
C LEU A 159 0.87 13.51 4.87
N VAL A 160 1.75 12.72 4.26
CA VAL A 160 2.48 13.08 3.05
C VAL A 160 2.21 12.02 2.00
N SER A 161 1.73 12.48 0.87
CA SER A 161 1.49 11.71 -0.35
C SER A 161 2.51 12.10 -1.41
N ALA A 162 2.88 11.16 -2.25
CA ALA A 162 3.67 11.39 -3.46
C ALA A 162 2.96 12.38 -4.43
N GLU A 163 1.62 12.42 -4.41
CA GLU A 163 0.78 13.39 -5.10
C GLU A 163 1.20 14.84 -4.80
N ASN A 164 1.67 15.13 -3.57
CA ASN A 164 2.14 16.47 -3.19
C ASN A 164 3.35 16.95 -4.02
N PHE A 165 4.03 16.04 -4.70
CA PHE A 165 5.25 16.29 -5.46
C PHE A 165 5.08 16.03 -6.96
N GLY A 166 3.89 15.64 -7.41
CA GLY A 166 3.61 15.31 -8.82
C GLY A 166 4.46 14.14 -9.34
N ALA A 167 4.84 13.22 -8.47
CA ALA A 167 5.69 12.07 -8.81
C ALA A 167 5.35 10.88 -7.90
N TYR A 168 5.81 9.70 -8.25
CA TYR A 168 5.66 8.49 -7.43
C TYR A 168 7.01 8.00 -6.92
N LYS A 169 7.04 7.36 -5.75
CA LYS A 169 8.17 6.53 -5.33
C LYS A 169 8.40 5.45 -6.41
N PRO A 170 9.64 5.15 -6.78
CA PRO A 170 10.91 5.51 -6.12
C PRO A 170 11.58 6.82 -6.60
N SER A 171 10.85 7.77 -7.19
CA SER A 171 11.45 9.04 -7.63
C SER A 171 12.08 9.80 -6.46
N PRO A 172 13.35 10.29 -6.59
CA PRO A 172 13.99 11.11 -5.58
C PRO A 172 13.22 12.41 -5.23
N LEU A 173 12.35 12.88 -6.13
CA LEU A 173 11.50 14.05 -5.89
C LEU A 173 10.59 13.84 -4.67
N VAL A 174 10.12 12.60 -4.45
CA VAL A 174 9.23 12.28 -3.34
C VAL A 174 9.97 12.33 -2.00
N TYR A 175 11.11 11.65 -1.89
CA TYR A 175 11.89 11.60 -0.63
C TYR A 175 12.47 12.96 -0.27
N ASN A 176 13.16 13.60 -1.22
CA ASN A 176 13.76 14.93 -1.01
C ASN A 176 12.67 16.00 -0.77
N GLY A 177 11.54 15.90 -1.49
CA GLY A 177 10.37 16.77 -1.29
C GLY A 177 9.79 16.63 0.11
N ALA A 178 9.68 15.39 0.62
CA ALA A 178 9.19 15.13 1.96
C ALA A 178 10.12 15.73 3.04
N ALA A 179 11.43 15.53 2.96
CA ALA A 179 12.38 16.15 3.89
C ALA A 179 12.29 17.69 3.84
N LYS A 180 12.30 18.25 2.63
CA LYS A 180 12.20 19.71 2.41
C LYS A 180 10.88 20.29 2.96
N LYS A 181 9.75 19.58 2.85
CA LYS A 181 8.43 20.01 3.37
C LYS A 181 8.48 20.33 4.86
N PHE A 182 9.32 19.63 5.62
CA PHE A 182 9.49 19.83 7.06
C PHE A 182 10.77 20.62 7.42
N GLY A 183 11.48 21.17 6.43
CA GLY A 183 12.72 21.92 6.67
C GLY A 183 13.84 21.06 7.22
N LEU A 184 13.87 19.76 6.89
CA LEU A 184 14.84 18.79 7.37
C LEU A 184 15.84 18.42 6.27
N GLU A 185 17.05 18.09 6.70
CA GLU A 185 18.01 17.39 5.83
C GLU A 185 17.61 15.89 5.74
N PRO A 186 17.87 15.22 4.61
CA PRO A 186 17.56 13.78 4.46
C PRO A 186 18.12 12.91 5.59
N SER A 187 19.32 13.21 6.11
CA SER A 187 19.96 12.50 7.22
C SER A 187 19.21 12.61 8.57
N GLN A 188 18.29 13.56 8.69
CA GLN A 188 17.41 13.73 9.86
C GLN A 188 16.08 12.97 9.71
N CYS A 189 15.91 12.25 8.60
CA CYS A 189 14.72 11.49 8.24
C CYS A 189 15.03 10.00 8.22
N ALA A 190 14.07 9.18 8.61
CA ALA A 190 14.10 7.74 8.39
C ALA A 190 12.85 7.31 7.66
N LEU A 191 12.97 6.32 6.76
CA LEU A 191 11.85 5.62 6.16
C LEU A 191 11.66 4.26 6.84
N VAL A 192 10.43 3.98 7.26
CA VAL A 192 9.98 2.68 7.76
C VAL A 192 9.16 2.00 6.66
N ALA A 193 9.58 0.83 6.21
CA ALA A 193 8.87 0.12 5.13
C ALA A 193 9.05 -1.40 5.22
N ALA A 194 8.08 -2.13 4.69
CA ALA A 194 8.14 -3.58 4.48
C ALA A 194 8.73 -3.95 3.10
N HIS A 195 9.19 -2.97 2.32
CA HIS A 195 9.68 -3.15 0.96
C HIS A 195 11.12 -2.65 0.83
N LEU A 196 12.07 -3.55 0.63
CA LEU A 196 13.50 -3.21 0.52
C LEU A 196 13.80 -2.30 -0.65
N HIS A 197 13.05 -2.39 -1.76
CA HIS A 197 13.24 -1.49 -2.90
C HIS A 197 12.93 -0.03 -2.57
N ASP A 198 11.90 0.24 -1.74
CA ASP A 198 11.54 1.58 -1.27
C ASP A 198 12.61 2.12 -0.32
N LEU A 199 13.07 1.28 0.63
CA LEU A 199 14.18 1.64 1.52
C LEU A 199 15.47 1.93 0.77
N LYS A 200 15.78 1.16 -0.29
CA LYS A 200 16.97 1.39 -1.10
C LYS A 200 16.92 2.73 -1.82
N ALA A 201 15.76 3.12 -2.32
CA ALA A 201 15.55 4.43 -2.93
C ALA A 201 15.68 5.57 -1.90
N ALA A 202 15.06 5.43 -0.73
CA ALA A 202 15.19 6.39 0.38
C ALA A 202 16.65 6.54 0.84
N LYS A 203 17.36 5.43 0.98
CA LYS A 203 18.81 5.41 1.34
C LYS A 203 19.65 6.18 0.32
N SER A 204 19.36 6.03 -0.96
CA SER A 204 20.04 6.77 -2.03
C SER A 204 19.80 8.28 -1.96
N CYS A 205 18.73 8.72 -1.32
CA CYS A 205 18.43 10.11 -1.03
C CYS A 205 19.02 10.60 0.31
N GLY A 206 19.70 9.73 1.06
CA GLY A 206 20.32 10.07 2.35
C GLY A 206 19.48 9.82 3.59
N PHE A 207 18.33 9.16 3.46
CA PHE A 207 17.50 8.76 4.61
C PHE A 207 18.15 7.61 5.37
N GLN A 208 17.85 7.53 6.67
CA GLN A 208 17.99 6.30 7.44
C GLN A 208 16.86 5.33 7.05
N THR A 209 17.06 4.04 7.25
CA THR A 209 16.15 3.00 6.77
C THR A 209 15.82 2.00 7.87
N ILE A 210 14.52 1.74 8.05
CA ILE A 210 14.00 0.77 9.02
C ILE A 210 13.14 -0.23 8.25
N TYR A 211 13.62 -1.46 8.12
CA TYR A 211 12.84 -2.55 7.54
C TYR A 211 11.99 -3.21 8.61
N VAL A 212 10.71 -3.36 8.33
CA VAL A 212 9.77 -4.11 9.16
C VAL A 212 9.17 -5.21 8.29
N ASP A 213 9.56 -6.45 8.55
CA ASP A 213 9.07 -7.60 7.81
C ASP A 213 7.57 -7.80 8.03
N ARG A 214 6.85 -8.03 6.94
CA ARG A 214 5.41 -8.28 6.91
C ARG A 214 5.12 -9.50 6.07
N GLU A 215 4.15 -10.29 6.51
CA GLU A 215 3.82 -11.53 5.83
C GLU A 215 3.42 -11.29 4.37
N GLN A 216 4.16 -11.91 3.43
CA GLN A 216 3.94 -11.88 1.98
C GLN A 216 4.04 -10.47 1.34
N GLU A 217 4.72 -9.51 1.96
CA GLU A 217 4.86 -8.16 1.41
C GLU A 217 6.18 -7.92 0.68
N GLU A 218 7.28 -8.55 1.10
CA GLU A 218 8.57 -8.35 0.41
C GLU A 218 8.55 -8.99 -0.98
N GLU A 219 8.83 -8.15 -2.00
CA GLU A 219 8.85 -8.56 -3.42
C GLU A 219 10.19 -9.18 -3.85
N MET A 220 11.27 -8.92 -3.10
CA MET A 220 12.56 -9.53 -3.35
C MET A 220 12.56 -11.01 -2.97
N SER A 221 13.36 -11.82 -3.67
CA SER A 221 13.54 -13.20 -3.27
C SER A 221 14.18 -13.31 -1.88
N LYS A 222 13.98 -14.44 -1.19
CA LYS A 222 14.58 -14.68 0.13
C LYS A 222 16.10 -14.51 0.11
N GLU A 223 16.74 -14.92 -0.99
CA GLU A 223 18.20 -14.77 -1.18
C GLU A 223 18.59 -13.31 -1.30
N GLN A 224 17.83 -12.50 -2.06
CA GLN A 224 18.07 -11.07 -2.22
C GLN A 224 17.85 -10.31 -0.90
N ALA A 225 16.80 -10.65 -0.14
CA ALA A 225 16.54 -10.08 1.17
C ALA A 225 17.65 -10.43 2.17
N ALA A 226 18.13 -11.70 2.17
CA ALA A 226 19.24 -12.14 3.00
C ALA A 226 20.56 -11.42 2.63
N MET A 227 20.81 -11.18 1.35
CA MET A 227 21.95 -10.38 0.90
C MET A 227 21.84 -8.93 1.38
N ALA A 228 20.69 -8.29 1.23
CA ALA A 228 20.46 -6.92 1.71
C ALA A 228 20.69 -6.79 3.22
N LYS A 229 20.27 -7.79 3.99
CA LYS A 229 20.52 -7.88 5.44
C LYS A 229 22.01 -8.04 5.74
N ALA A 230 22.72 -8.89 5.00
CA ALA A 230 24.15 -9.14 5.18
C ALA A 230 25.03 -7.94 4.75
N GLU A 231 24.64 -7.19 3.72
CA GLU A 231 25.30 -5.96 3.27
C GLU A 231 25.20 -4.82 4.29
N GLY A 232 24.23 -4.86 5.21
CA GLY A 232 24.11 -3.94 6.33
C GLY A 232 23.78 -2.48 5.94
N TRP A 233 23.18 -2.26 4.76
CA TRP A 233 22.77 -0.91 4.35
C TRP A 233 21.42 -0.48 4.98
N VAL A 234 20.65 -1.44 5.50
CA VAL A 234 19.45 -1.17 6.29
C VAL A 234 19.88 -0.88 7.73
N ASP A 235 19.56 0.30 8.25
CA ASP A 235 20.03 0.76 9.56
C ASP A 235 19.36 0.04 10.73
N MET A 236 18.10 -0.40 10.57
CA MET A 236 17.38 -1.24 11.54
C MET A 236 16.56 -2.29 10.79
N TRP A 237 16.65 -3.54 11.26
CA TRP A 237 15.92 -4.67 10.67
C TRP A 237 15.04 -5.33 11.73
N VAL A 238 13.71 -5.31 11.54
CA VAL A 238 12.72 -5.97 12.40
C VAL A 238 12.18 -7.19 11.65
N ASP A 239 12.45 -8.37 12.17
CA ASP A 239 12.04 -9.64 11.56
C ASP A 239 10.54 -9.92 11.78
N LEU A 240 9.96 -10.79 10.95
CA LEU A 240 8.52 -11.12 10.94
C LEU A 240 7.97 -11.59 12.29
N GLU A 241 8.73 -12.42 13.03
CA GLU A 241 8.34 -12.92 14.34
C GLU A 241 8.46 -11.89 15.46
N SER A 242 8.97 -10.71 15.14
CA SER A 242 9.05 -9.58 16.07
C SER A 242 7.69 -8.85 16.16
N ASP A 243 7.60 -7.88 17.07
CA ASP A 243 6.36 -7.16 17.33
C ASP A 243 6.18 -5.91 16.45
N GLY A 244 6.65 -5.95 15.21
CA GLY A 244 6.48 -4.91 14.20
C GLY A 244 6.88 -3.50 14.68
N PHE A 245 5.98 -2.52 14.60
CA PHE A 245 6.28 -1.14 15.02
C PHE A 245 6.47 -0.99 16.53
N ARG A 246 5.89 -1.88 17.36
CA ARG A 246 6.17 -1.91 18.80
C ARG A 246 7.62 -2.31 19.06
N GLU A 247 8.16 -3.22 18.26
CA GLU A 247 9.59 -3.58 18.31
C GLU A 247 10.47 -2.39 17.86
N VAL A 248 10.06 -1.65 16.82
CA VAL A 248 10.77 -0.41 16.43
C VAL A 248 10.83 0.57 17.61
N ALA A 249 9.70 0.81 18.29
CA ALA A 249 9.63 1.69 19.47
C ALA A 249 10.54 1.18 20.59
N ARG A 250 10.49 -0.13 20.91
CA ARG A 250 11.34 -0.75 21.93
C ARG A 250 12.84 -0.56 21.65
N ARG A 251 13.26 -0.63 20.39
CA ARG A 251 14.68 -0.41 20.02
C ARG A 251 15.11 1.05 20.15
N PHE A 252 14.18 1.98 20.15
CA PHE A 252 14.43 3.38 20.50
C PHE A 252 14.30 3.68 22.00
N GLY A 253 14.05 2.67 22.83
CA GLY A 253 13.96 2.80 24.27
C GLY A 253 12.61 3.35 24.78
N ILE A 254 11.53 3.16 24.00
CA ILE A 254 10.18 3.62 24.32
C ILE A 254 9.26 2.44 24.62
#